data_2e7dde826e51252ab1c12ecf0624d96b
#
_entry.id   2e7dde826e51252ab1c12ecf0624d96b
#
_cell.length_a   1.000
_cell.length_b   1.000
_cell.length_c   1.000
_cell.angle_alpha   90.00
_cell.angle_beta   90.00
_cell.angle_gamma   90.00
#
_symmetry.space_group_name_H-M   'P 1'
#
loop_
_entity.id
_entity.type
_entity.pdbx_description
1 polymer ?
#
loop_
_entity_poly.entity_id
_entity_poly.type
_entity_poly.pdbx_seq_one_letter_code
_entity_poly.pdbx_strand_id
1 'polypeptide(L)'
;MHRTFLLTWNPRVYAWRDLRRDAARVRATGRLHTDWSCARSKQIRRGDRVFLLRQGVEPRGIVGSGWATSDWYEGPGWRRAGVPCNYVDLAIDVLLDAEREPILPREALSHGVLAQMYWNTQVSGIRIPDAVAREMEKAWLPFATPVR
;
A
#
# COMPACT_ATOMS: atom_id res chain seq x y z
N MET A 1 10.56 11.90 -12.62
CA MET A 1 10.18 11.97 -11.20
C MET A 1 8.90 11.22 -10.96
N HIS A 2 8.86 10.40 -9.94
CA HIS A 2 7.64 9.68 -9.58
C HIS A 2 6.78 10.49 -8.61
N ARG A 3 5.50 10.14 -8.54
CA ARG A 3 4.59 10.55 -7.48
C ARG A 3 4.40 9.37 -6.53
N THR A 4 3.77 9.61 -5.40
CA THR A 4 3.51 8.58 -4.41
C THR A 4 2.01 8.48 -4.15
N PHE A 5 1.51 7.25 -4.05
CA PHE A 5 0.10 6.97 -3.84
C PHE A 5 -0.11 6.00 -2.68
N LEU A 6 -1.24 6.18 -2.00
CA LEU A 6 -1.68 5.30 -0.94
C LEU A 6 -2.71 4.33 -1.49
N LEU A 7 -2.44 3.04 -1.36
CA LEU A 7 -3.41 1.98 -1.60
C LEU A 7 -3.89 1.48 -0.25
N THR A 8 -5.13 1.01 -0.17
CA THR A 8 -5.71 0.55 1.09
C THR A 8 -6.15 -0.91 1.01
N TRP A 9 -6.03 -1.59 2.13
CA TRP A 9 -6.49 -2.95 2.32
C TRP A 9 -7.27 -3.06 3.61
N ASN A 10 -8.51 -3.53 3.53
CA ASN A 10 -9.33 -3.85 4.68
C ASN A 10 -9.51 -5.38 4.74
N PRO A 11 -8.90 -6.06 5.73
CA PRO A 11 -8.98 -7.51 5.84
C PRO A 11 -10.40 -8.06 6.00
N ARG A 12 -11.35 -7.24 6.46
CA ARG A 12 -12.77 -7.63 6.57
C ARG A 12 -13.46 -7.70 5.22
N VAL A 13 -12.93 -6.98 4.23
CA VAL A 13 -13.53 -6.86 2.90
C VAL A 13 -12.83 -7.78 1.90
N TYR A 14 -11.51 -7.88 2.01
CA TYR A 14 -10.70 -8.74 1.16
C TYR A 14 -9.80 -9.62 2.01
N ALA A 15 -10.02 -10.93 1.97
CA ALA A 15 -9.18 -11.91 2.67
C ALA A 15 -7.94 -12.20 1.83
N TRP A 16 -6.79 -11.74 2.29
CA TRP A 16 -5.51 -12.04 1.66
C TRP A 16 -5.00 -13.37 2.20
N ARG A 17 -5.49 -14.46 1.63
CA ARG A 17 -5.24 -15.81 2.15
C ARG A 17 -3.79 -16.22 2.09
N ASP A 18 -3.06 -15.76 1.08
CA ASP A 18 -1.67 -16.12 0.86
C ASP A 18 -0.68 -15.10 1.45
N LEU A 19 -1.14 -14.20 2.32
CA LEU A 19 -0.31 -13.11 2.85
C LEU A 19 0.99 -13.63 3.46
N ARG A 20 0.92 -14.67 4.27
CA ARG A 20 2.11 -15.24 4.92
C ARG A 20 3.14 -15.73 3.89
N ARG A 21 2.67 -16.45 2.88
CA ARG A 21 3.52 -16.94 1.79
C ARG A 21 4.09 -15.78 0.96
N ASP A 22 3.24 -14.80 0.63
CA ASP A 22 3.64 -13.64 -0.16
C ASP A 22 4.65 -12.77 0.60
N ALA A 23 4.43 -12.54 1.90
CA ALA A 23 5.38 -11.81 2.73
C ALA A 23 6.74 -12.53 2.82
N ALA A 24 6.73 -13.85 2.95
CA ALA A 24 7.96 -14.64 2.96
C ALA A 24 8.70 -14.55 1.62
N ARG A 25 7.96 -14.56 0.51
CA ARG A 25 8.53 -14.41 -0.82
C ARG A 25 9.19 -13.04 -1.00
N VAL A 26 8.53 -11.98 -0.58
CA VAL A 26 9.09 -10.62 -0.65
C VAL A 26 10.36 -10.52 0.19
N ARG A 27 10.34 -11.12 1.39
CA ARG A 27 11.54 -11.13 2.25
C ARG A 27 12.70 -11.87 1.60
N ALA A 28 12.42 -12.97 0.91
CA ALA A 28 13.45 -13.80 0.28
C ALA A 28 13.97 -13.22 -1.04
N THR A 29 13.10 -12.61 -1.85
CA THR A 29 13.43 -12.19 -3.22
C THR A 29 13.44 -10.68 -3.41
N GLY A 30 12.86 -9.92 -2.47
CA GLY A 30 12.71 -8.46 -2.59
C GLY A 30 11.62 -8.03 -3.56
N ARG A 31 10.79 -8.97 -4.06
CA ARG A 31 9.81 -8.63 -5.08
C ARG A 31 8.62 -9.60 -5.11
N LEU A 32 7.44 -9.02 -5.27
CA LEU A 32 6.22 -9.74 -5.60
C LEU A 32 5.45 -8.94 -6.66
N HIS A 33 5.21 -9.54 -7.82
CA HIS A 33 4.35 -8.93 -8.83
C HIS A 33 2.89 -9.27 -8.53
N THR A 34 2.05 -8.26 -8.46
CA THR A 34 0.62 -8.40 -8.20
C THR A 34 -0.12 -7.21 -8.79
N ASP A 35 -1.43 -7.20 -8.66
CA ASP A 35 -2.24 -6.03 -8.94
C ASP A 35 -3.00 -5.61 -7.70
N TRP A 36 -3.51 -4.39 -7.71
CA TRP A 36 -4.31 -3.87 -6.62
C TRP A 36 -5.30 -2.84 -7.14
N SER A 37 -6.46 -2.80 -6.50
CA SER A 37 -7.47 -1.79 -6.83
C SER A 37 -7.00 -0.41 -6.41
N CYS A 38 -7.11 0.55 -7.30
CA CYS A 38 -6.93 1.97 -6.99
C CYS A 38 -8.26 2.73 -7.07
N ALA A 39 -9.38 2.01 -6.90
CA ALA A 39 -10.73 2.53 -6.86
C ALA A 39 -11.07 3.34 -8.11
N ARG A 40 -11.25 4.65 -7.99
CA ARG A 40 -11.56 5.53 -9.12
C ARG A 40 -10.38 6.38 -9.56
N SER A 41 -9.21 6.14 -9.00
CA SER A 41 -8.01 6.92 -9.35
C SER A 41 -7.66 6.72 -10.83
N LYS A 42 -7.34 7.83 -11.49
CA LYS A 42 -6.88 7.87 -12.87
C LYS A 42 -5.54 8.59 -12.97
N GLN A 43 -4.76 8.57 -11.89
CA GLN A 43 -3.53 9.34 -11.81
C GLN A 43 -2.28 8.48 -11.78
N ILE A 44 -2.38 7.23 -11.31
CA ILE A 44 -1.20 6.38 -11.11
C ILE A 44 -0.60 6.01 -12.46
N ARG A 45 0.72 6.18 -12.57
CA ARG A 45 1.49 5.87 -13.77
C ARG A 45 2.61 4.89 -13.44
N ARG A 46 3.02 4.14 -14.43
CA ARG A 46 4.22 3.30 -14.32
C ARG A 46 5.36 4.11 -13.72
N GLY A 47 6.05 3.54 -12.72
CA GLY A 47 7.15 4.18 -12.02
C GLY A 47 6.76 4.96 -10.78
N ASP A 48 5.46 5.13 -10.51
CA ASP A 48 5.01 5.78 -9.28
C ASP A 48 5.22 4.87 -8.08
N ARG A 49 5.51 5.49 -6.93
CA ARG A 49 5.68 4.82 -5.64
C ARG A 49 4.34 4.54 -5.00
N VAL A 50 4.19 3.40 -4.34
CA VAL A 50 2.96 3.07 -3.61
C VAL A 50 3.27 2.58 -2.21
N PHE A 51 2.39 2.93 -1.27
CA PHE A 51 2.35 2.38 0.08
C PHE A 51 1.00 1.72 0.31
N LEU A 52 0.99 0.63 1.06
CA LEU A 52 -0.23 -0.12 1.37
C LEU A 52 -0.61 0.08 2.82
N LEU A 53 -1.78 0.64 3.05
CA LEU A 53 -2.35 0.91 4.37
C LEU A 53 -3.34 -0.19 4.76
N ARG A 54 -3.09 -0.85 5.87
CA ARG A 54 -4.07 -1.77 6.47
C ARG A 54 -5.06 -0.97 7.29
N GLN A 55 -6.34 -1.12 6.99
CA GLN A 55 -7.45 -0.44 7.65
C GLN A 55 -8.50 -1.46 8.11
N GLY A 56 -9.45 -0.99 8.90
CA GLY A 56 -10.62 -1.77 9.32
C GLY A 56 -10.40 -2.73 10.48
N VAL A 57 -9.20 -3.24 10.65
CA VAL A 57 -8.82 -4.21 11.68
C VAL A 57 -7.48 -3.80 12.28
N GLU A 58 -7.38 -3.82 13.61
CA GLU A 58 -6.10 -3.58 14.28
C GLU A 58 -5.14 -4.76 14.04
N PRO A 59 -3.83 -4.53 13.97
CA PRO A 59 -3.18 -3.22 13.94
C PRO A 59 -3.37 -2.52 12.59
N ARG A 60 -3.66 -1.22 12.63
CA ARG A 60 -3.80 -0.38 11.44
C ARG A 60 -2.51 0.35 11.19
N GLY A 61 -2.14 0.48 9.93
CA GLY A 61 -0.91 1.18 9.56
C GLY A 61 -0.36 0.72 8.22
N ILE A 62 0.83 1.17 7.91
CA ILE A 62 1.49 0.81 6.66
C ILE A 62 2.10 -0.58 6.79
N VAL A 63 1.71 -1.47 5.89
CA VAL A 63 2.13 -2.88 5.88
C VAL A 63 2.95 -3.24 4.65
N GLY A 64 3.03 -2.36 3.67
CA GLY A 64 3.79 -2.66 2.47
C GLY A 64 4.12 -1.44 1.65
N SER A 65 5.02 -1.64 0.73
CA SER A 65 5.44 -0.65 -0.24
C SER A 65 5.76 -1.32 -1.58
N GLY A 66 5.79 -0.53 -2.62
CA GLY A 66 6.11 -1.03 -3.94
C GLY A 66 6.16 0.07 -4.97
N TRP A 67 6.19 -0.35 -6.23
CA TRP A 67 6.26 0.53 -7.38
C TRP A 67 5.23 0.10 -8.41
N ALA A 68 4.55 1.07 -9.03
CA ALA A 68 3.64 0.78 -10.14
C ALA A 68 4.44 0.30 -11.35
N THR A 69 4.05 -0.85 -11.91
CA THR A 69 4.65 -1.42 -13.10
C THR A 69 3.79 -1.22 -14.34
N SER A 70 2.62 -0.62 -14.17
CA SER A 70 1.73 -0.20 -15.25
C SER A 70 1.12 1.16 -14.91
N ASP A 71 0.52 1.80 -15.93
CA ASP A 71 -0.47 2.86 -15.69
C ASP A 71 -1.72 2.21 -15.12
N TRP A 72 -2.61 3.04 -14.52
CA TRP A 72 -3.93 2.56 -14.11
C TRP A 72 -4.71 2.02 -15.31
N TYR A 73 -5.56 1.02 -15.07
CA TYR A 73 -6.44 0.46 -16.09
C TYR A 73 -7.77 0.06 -15.47
N GLU A 74 -8.83 0.10 -16.26
CA GLU A 74 -10.16 -0.33 -15.82
C GLU A 74 -10.29 -1.83 -15.90
N GLY A 75 -10.95 -2.42 -14.93
CA GLY A 75 -11.23 -3.84 -14.88
C GLY A 75 -12.55 -4.15 -14.18
N PRO A 76 -12.93 -5.43 -14.11
CA PRO A 76 -14.14 -5.84 -13.41
C PRO A 76 -14.07 -5.47 -11.93
N GLY A 77 -15.19 -5.01 -11.36
CA GLY A 77 -15.27 -4.73 -9.95
C GLY A 77 -15.10 -5.99 -9.11
N TRP A 78 -14.26 -5.92 -8.11
CA TRP A 78 -14.01 -7.04 -7.21
C TRP A 78 -14.98 -7.07 -6.02
N ARG A 79 -15.54 -5.90 -5.65
CA ARG A 79 -16.49 -5.79 -4.52
C ARG A 79 -17.92 -6.02 -4.93
N ARG A 80 -18.29 -5.54 -6.10
CA ARG A 80 -19.66 -5.59 -6.61
C ARG A 80 -19.65 -5.93 -8.10
N ALA A 81 -20.28 -7.04 -8.44
CA ALA A 81 -20.41 -7.46 -9.83
C ALA A 81 -21.08 -6.37 -10.67
N GLY A 82 -20.58 -6.14 -11.87
CA GLY A 82 -21.12 -5.15 -12.80
C GLY A 82 -20.70 -3.70 -12.53
N VAL A 83 -19.96 -3.44 -11.44
CA VAL A 83 -19.42 -2.10 -11.14
C VAL A 83 -17.92 -2.12 -11.39
N PRO A 84 -17.43 -1.52 -12.48
CA PRO A 84 -15.99 -1.53 -12.77
C PRO A 84 -15.22 -0.70 -11.77
N CYS A 85 -13.94 -1.00 -11.60
CA CYS A 85 -13.03 -0.17 -10.86
C CYS A 85 -11.66 -0.15 -11.56
N ASN A 86 -10.77 0.71 -11.09
CA ASN A 86 -9.45 0.83 -11.67
C ASN A 86 -8.44 0.02 -10.86
N TYR A 87 -7.45 -0.50 -11.56
CA TYR A 87 -6.37 -1.30 -11.01
C TYR A 87 -5.03 -0.75 -11.46
N VAL A 88 -4.00 -1.16 -10.78
CA VAL A 88 -2.62 -0.91 -11.16
C VAL A 88 -1.80 -2.16 -10.88
N ASP A 89 -0.89 -2.49 -11.77
CA ASP A 89 0.06 -3.57 -11.54
C ASP A 89 1.22 -3.04 -10.69
N LEU A 90 1.69 -3.87 -9.78
CA LEU A 90 2.69 -3.51 -8.78
C LEU A 90 3.84 -4.49 -8.75
N ALA A 91 5.02 -3.97 -8.42
CA ALA A 91 6.11 -4.74 -7.86
C ALA A 91 6.24 -4.34 -6.39
N ILE A 92 5.84 -5.21 -5.49
CA ILE A 92 5.93 -4.98 -4.05
C ILE A 92 7.35 -5.29 -3.61
N ASP A 93 7.98 -4.38 -2.88
CA ASP A 93 9.36 -4.52 -2.39
C ASP A 93 9.44 -4.79 -0.89
N VAL A 94 8.42 -4.43 -0.12
CA VAL A 94 8.29 -4.76 1.31
C VAL A 94 6.84 -5.16 1.57
N LEU A 95 6.64 -6.27 2.29
CA LEU A 95 5.31 -6.73 2.68
C LEU A 95 5.41 -7.36 4.07
N LEU A 96 4.67 -6.80 5.02
CA LEU A 96 4.66 -7.23 6.41
C LEU A 96 3.35 -7.94 6.73
N ASP A 97 3.45 -9.02 7.48
CA ASP A 97 2.29 -9.71 8.06
C ASP A 97 2.03 -9.11 9.44
N ALA A 98 1.07 -8.21 9.52
CA ALA A 98 0.78 -7.45 10.74
C ALA A 98 0.37 -8.31 11.93
N GLU A 99 -0.04 -9.54 11.71
CA GLU A 99 -0.40 -10.47 12.79
C GLU A 99 0.83 -11.13 13.41
N ARG A 100 2.00 -11.04 12.75
CA ARG A 100 3.22 -11.75 13.14
C ARG A 100 4.41 -10.85 13.37
N GLU A 101 4.39 -9.62 12.84
CA GLU A 101 5.55 -8.73 12.88
C GLU A 101 5.11 -7.27 13.02
N PRO A 102 6.01 -6.41 13.53
CA PRO A 102 5.71 -5.00 13.66
C PRO A 102 5.48 -4.33 12.31
N ILE A 103 4.57 -3.36 12.29
CA ILE A 103 4.28 -2.51 11.14
C ILE A 103 4.50 -1.05 11.53
N LEU A 104 4.47 -0.14 10.55
CA LEU A 104 4.44 1.29 10.83
C LEU A 104 3.01 1.65 11.25
N PRO A 105 2.74 1.84 12.56
CA PRO A 105 1.38 1.98 13.03
C PRO A 105 0.78 3.33 12.64
N ARG A 106 -0.55 3.34 12.46
CA ARG A 106 -1.28 4.56 12.11
C ARG A 106 -1.02 5.70 13.11
N GLU A 107 -0.84 5.37 14.37
CA GLU A 107 -0.51 6.37 15.39
C GLU A 107 0.76 7.16 15.03
N ALA A 108 1.78 6.50 14.51
CA ALA A 108 3.01 7.17 14.09
C ALA A 108 2.80 8.14 12.93
N LEU A 109 1.72 7.98 12.17
CA LEU A 109 1.36 8.87 11.06
C LEU A 109 0.64 10.14 11.52
N SER A 110 0.29 10.23 12.81
CA SER A 110 -0.48 11.36 13.36
C SER A 110 0.40 12.47 13.92
N HIS A 111 1.69 12.46 13.62
CA HIS A 111 2.66 13.41 14.14
C HIS A 111 3.43 14.10 13.02
N GLY A 112 3.79 15.37 13.25
CA GLY A 112 4.64 16.14 12.36
C GLY A 112 4.06 16.32 10.97
N VAL A 113 4.91 16.28 9.97
CA VAL A 113 4.51 16.46 8.56
C VAL A 113 3.54 15.37 8.11
N LEU A 114 3.69 14.13 8.61
CA LEU A 114 2.79 13.03 8.28
C LEU A 114 1.35 13.35 8.65
N ALA A 115 1.11 14.08 9.73
CA ALA A 115 -0.23 14.45 10.18
C ALA A 115 -0.96 15.43 9.23
N GLN A 116 -0.26 15.99 8.24
CA GLN A 116 -0.87 16.85 7.24
C GLN A 116 -1.76 16.08 6.26
N MET A 117 -1.65 14.76 6.22
CA MET A 117 -2.49 13.89 5.40
C MET A 117 -3.50 13.14 6.28
N TYR A 118 -4.69 12.92 5.71
CA TYR A 118 -5.72 12.12 6.37
C TYR A 118 -5.45 10.64 6.13
N TRP A 119 -5.11 9.92 7.21
CA TRP A 119 -4.75 8.49 7.13
C TRP A 119 -5.90 7.55 7.50
N ASN A 120 -7.00 8.08 8.04
CA ASN A 120 -8.16 7.25 8.39
C ASN A 120 -9.09 7.10 7.19
N THR A 121 -8.55 6.68 6.07
CA THR A 121 -9.28 6.49 4.83
C THR A 121 -9.40 5.02 4.49
N GLN A 122 -10.48 4.65 3.80
CA GLN A 122 -10.64 3.34 3.19
C GLN A 122 -10.65 3.42 1.66
N VAL A 123 -10.44 4.61 1.12
CA VAL A 123 -10.34 4.81 -0.32
C VAL A 123 -8.93 4.49 -0.77
N SER A 124 -8.81 3.69 -1.83
CA SER A 124 -7.53 3.31 -2.43
C SER A 124 -7.18 4.26 -3.58
N GLY A 125 -5.88 4.46 -3.82
CA GLY A 125 -5.41 5.27 -4.95
C GLY A 125 -5.31 6.76 -4.65
N ILE A 126 -5.15 7.15 -3.40
CA ILE A 126 -5.04 8.55 -2.99
C ILE A 126 -3.59 9.01 -3.14
N ARG A 127 -3.39 10.16 -3.77
CA ARG A 127 -2.05 10.75 -3.87
C ARG A 127 -1.56 11.22 -2.50
N ILE A 128 -0.33 10.86 -2.19
CA ILE A 128 0.37 11.36 -1.01
C ILE A 128 1.15 12.60 -1.44
N PRO A 129 0.90 13.78 -0.83
CA PRO A 129 1.65 14.99 -1.17
C PRO A 129 3.16 14.79 -1.04
N ASP A 130 3.95 15.43 -1.88
CA ASP A 130 5.39 15.17 -1.97
C ASP A 130 6.12 15.35 -0.64
N ALA A 131 5.78 16.38 0.13
CA ALA A 131 6.40 16.62 1.44
C ALA A 131 6.08 15.49 2.43
N VAL A 132 4.83 15.01 2.41
CA VAL A 132 4.40 13.90 3.25
C VAL A 132 5.07 12.60 2.78
N ALA A 133 5.18 12.40 1.47
CA ALA A 133 5.81 11.22 0.89
C ALA A 133 7.29 11.12 1.30
N ARG A 134 8.02 12.23 1.33
CA ARG A 134 9.41 12.25 1.80
C ARG A 134 9.53 11.82 3.26
N GLU A 135 8.64 12.30 4.12
CA GLU A 135 8.62 11.89 5.53
C GLU A 135 8.19 10.44 5.68
N MET A 136 7.26 9.98 4.85
CA MET A 136 6.85 8.57 4.83
C MET A 136 8.04 7.65 4.51
N GLU A 137 8.85 7.98 3.51
CA GLU A 137 10.01 7.17 3.16
C GLU A 137 10.99 7.07 4.33
N LYS A 138 11.19 8.17 5.08
CA LYS A 138 12.05 8.15 6.28
C LYS A 138 11.45 7.27 7.37
N ALA A 139 10.17 7.42 7.66
CA ALA A 139 9.48 6.64 8.69
C ALA A 139 9.43 5.15 8.34
N TRP A 140 9.38 4.84 7.05
CA TRP A 140 9.29 3.47 6.55
C TRP A 140 10.64 2.75 6.52
N LEU A 141 11.74 3.48 6.49
CA LEU A 141 13.09 2.90 6.34
C LEU A 141 13.40 1.77 7.32
N PRO A 142 13.07 1.86 8.63
CA PRO A 142 13.33 0.76 9.56
C PRO A 142 12.62 -0.54 9.19
N PHE A 143 11.46 -0.45 8.54
CA PHE A 143 10.67 -1.60 8.14
C PHE A 143 11.13 -2.17 6.79
N ALA A 144 11.74 -1.34 5.96
CA ALA A 144 12.23 -1.71 4.64
C ALA A 144 13.62 -2.35 4.69
N THR A 145 14.40 -2.08 5.75
CA THR A 145 15.75 -2.62 5.89
C THR A 145 15.70 -4.03 6.43
N PRO A 146 16.29 -5.03 5.73
CA PRO A 146 16.31 -6.40 6.23
C PRO A 146 17.01 -6.50 7.58
N VAL A 147 16.45 -7.30 8.47
CA VAL A 147 17.08 -7.67 9.74
C VAL A 147 18.21 -8.65 9.42
N ARG A 148 19.38 -8.33 9.89
CA ARG A 148 20.57 -9.18 9.71
C ARG A 148 20.95 -9.85 11.01
#